data_e485d3b378bf798d33b9acb4d3c0403f
#
_entry.id   e485d3b378bf798d33b9acb4d3c0403f
#
_cell.length_a   1.000
_cell.length_b   1.000
_cell.length_c   1.000
_cell.angle_alpha   90.00
_cell.angle_beta   90.00
_cell.angle_gamma   90.00
#
_symmetry.space_group_name_H-M   'P 1'
#
loop_
_entity.id
_entity.type
_entity.pdbx_description
1 polymer ?
#
loop_
_entity_poly.entity_id
_entity_poly.type
_entity_poly.pdbx_seq_one_letter_code
_entity_poly.pdbx_strand_id
1 'polypeptide(L)'
;RRQKPFVVVHCGAIPDNLLESELFGYEKGSFTGADHQHVGLIESAGGGTIFLDEITEMSTALQSKLLRFMQDGEVRRIGGHDVRHVAVRVVAAANKNIDEEVAAGRFRLDLLYRFIVRLLIPPLRERRSDIPLLIETMLKKLGYPDVRVSPEAMETLMGYDWPGNVRELENVLQQTLLLSPFVVILPENLPDRFRTRAVVSAQAGPPEWTPLEEAEREQIVQTLKKTEWNQSRAAEILGIDRKTLRTKIRRYSLQEEK
;
A
#
# COMPACT_ATOMS: atom_id res chain seq x y z
N ARG A 1 5.37 9.03 30.78
CA ARG A 1 6.29 8.34 29.84
C ARG A 1 6.88 9.24 28.76
N ARG A 2 6.50 10.52 28.70
CA ARG A 2 6.92 11.47 27.62
C ARG A 2 8.44 11.63 27.48
N GLN A 3 9.21 11.44 28.57
CA GLN A 3 10.69 11.54 28.62
C GLN A 3 11.37 10.16 28.77
N LYS A 4 10.62 9.07 28.61
CA LYS A 4 11.14 7.72 28.72
C LYS A 4 11.43 7.14 27.33
N PRO A 5 12.24 6.08 27.20
CA PRO A 5 12.59 5.48 25.92
C PRO A 5 11.36 5.10 25.10
N PHE A 6 11.45 5.33 23.79
CA PHE A 6 10.51 4.80 22.79
C PHE A 6 11.32 3.98 21.79
N VAL A 7 11.20 2.67 21.90
CA VAL A 7 11.98 1.71 21.10
C VAL A 7 11.10 1.13 20.02
N VAL A 8 11.53 1.22 18.76
CA VAL A 8 10.82 0.67 17.59
C VAL A 8 11.51 -0.59 17.11
N VAL A 9 10.74 -1.62 16.86
CA VAL A 9 11.22 -2.93 16.37
C VAL A 9 10.38 -3.32 15.16
N HIS A 10 11.03 -3.57 14.02
CA HIS A 10 10.39 -4.07 12.80
C HIS A 10 10.52 -5.59 12.75
N CYS A 11 9.45 -6.30 13.10
CA CYS A 11 9.47 -7.75 13.26
C CYS A 11 9.64 -8.51 11.94
N GLY A 12 9.19 -7.94 10.82
CA GLY A 12 9.32 -8.55 9.49
C GLY A 12 10.67 -8.32 8.81
N ALA A 13 11.51 -7.41 9.34
CA ALA A 13 12.78 -7.06 8.71
C ALA A 13 13.96 -7.92 9.18
N ILE A 14 13.79 -8.70 10.24
CA ILE A 14 14.88 -9.42 10.94
C ILE A 14 14.51 -10.92 11.01
N PRO A 15 15.43 -11.84 10.68
CA PRO A 15 15.21 -13.28 10.91
C PRO A 15 14.88 -13.59 12.38
N ASP A 16 13.97 -14.54 12.62
CA ASP A 16 13.41 -14.84 13.95
C ASP A 16 14.47 -15.06 15.06
N ASN A 17 15.53 -15.78 14.77
CA ASN A 17 16.61 -16.03 15.73
C ASN A 17 17.35 -14.75 16.13
N LEU A 18 17.55 -13.84 15.19
CA LEU A 18 18.12 -12.52 15.46
C LEU A 18 17.12 -11.62 16.17
N LEU A 19 15.86 -11.62 15.75
CA LEU A 19 14.80 -10.85 16.41
C LEU A 19 14.64 -11.26 17.88
N GLU A 20 14.74 -12.57 18.18
CA GLU A 20 14.71 -13.06 19.55
C GLU A 20 15.89 -12.51 20.37
N SER A 21 17.11 -12.59 19.83
CA SER A 21 18.32 -12.09 20.51
C SER A 21 18.29 -10.57 20.70
N GLU A 22 17.75 -9.82 19.74
CA GLU A 22 17.56 -8.37 19.88
C GLU A 22 16.50 -8.02 20.92
N LEU A 23 15.34 -8.71 20.92
CA LEU A 23 14.26 -8.41 21.84
C LEU A 23 14.59 -8.73 23.29
N PHE A 24 15.10 -9.97 23.52
CA PHE A 24 15.31 -10.50 24.88
C PHE A 24 16.74 -10.35 25.39
N GLY A 25 17.70 -10.13 24.47
CA GLY A 25 19.12 -10.11 24.80
C GLY A 25 19.70 -11.53 24.98
N TYR A 26 21.01 -11.61 25.19
CA TYR A 26 21.71 -12.87 25.38
C TYR A 26 22.90 -12.74 26.33
N GLU A 27 23.24 -13.84 26.98
CA GLU A 27 24.44 -13.94 27.80
C GLU A 27 25.65 -14.38 26.94
N LYS A 28 26.85 -14.04 27.40
CA LYS A 28 28.07 -14.46 26.75
C LYS A 28 28.15 -16.03 26.65
N GLY A 29 28.45 -16.53 25.45
CA GLY A 29 28.59 -17.97 25.19
C GLY A 29 27.26 -18.70 24.94
N SER A 30 26.13 -18.00 24.80
CA SER A 30 24.82 -18.61 24.58
C SER A 30 24.63 -19.23 23.19
N PHE A 31 25.42 -18.80 22.21
CA PHE A 31 25.52 -19.38 20.86
C PHE A 31 26.87 -19.03 20.22
N THR A 32 27.16 -19.61 19.07
CA THR A 32 28.38 -19.30 18.30
C THR A 32 28.39 -17.87 17.84
N GLY A 33 29.35 -17.05 18.30
CA GLY A 33 29.44 -15.62 18.05
C GLY A 33 28.93 -14.73 19.18
N ALA A 34 28.43 -15.30 20.30
CA ALA A 34 28.07 -14.55 21.49
C ALA A 34 29.28 -14.21 22.35
N ASP A 35 30.20 -13.41 21.86
CA ASP A 35 31.47 -13.07 22.52
C ASP A 35 31.31 -12.19 23.77
N HIS A 36 30.23 -11.47 23.86
CA HIS A 36 29.84 -10.57 24.95
C HIS A 36 28.37 -10.70 25.28
N GLN A 37 27.98 -10.17 26.43
CA GLN A 37 26.60 -10.05 26.85
C GLN A 37 25.91 -8.93 26.04
N HIS A 38 24.65 -9.14 25.64
CA HIS A 38 23.83 -8.14 24.98
C HIS A 38 22.54 -7.87 25.76
N VAL A 39 22.24 -6.57 25.96
CA VAL A 39 21.00 -6.14 26.64
C VAL A 39 19.90 -6.05 25.61
N GLY A 40 18.78 -6.77 25.83
CA GLY A 40 17.66 -6.78 24.90
C GLY A 40 16.89 -5.46 24.85
N LEU A 41 16.19 -5.26 23.72
CA LEU A 41 15.40 -4.06 23.47
C LEU A 41 14.24 -3.87 24.48
N ILE A 42 13.69 -4.97 24.99
CA ILE A 42 12.66 -4.91 26.05
C ILE A 42 13.24 -4.33 27.34
N GLU A 43 14.43 -4.79 27.75
CA GLU A 43 15.12 -4.21 28.91
C GLU A 43 15.46 -2.74 28.69
N SER A 44 15.94 -2.39 27.49
CA SER A 44 16.31 -1.01 27.11
C SER A 44 15.10 -0.07 27.06
N ALA A 45 13.90 -0.60 26.77
CA ALA A 45 12.65 0.15 26.81
C ALA A 45 12.09 0.34 28.23
N GLY A 46 12.81 -0.07 29.28
CA GLY A 46 12.37 -0.06 30.67
C GLY A 46 11.76 1.27 31.12
N GLY A 47 10.56 1.23 31.69
CA GLY A 47 9.77 2.42 32.09
C GLY A 47 9.18 3.22 30.92
N GLY A 48 9.52 2.86 29.68
CA GLY A 48 9.12 3.52 28.43
C GLY A 48 8.07 2.75 27.62
N THR A 49 8.23 2.76 26.31
CA THR A 49 7.33 2.10 25.35
C THR A 49 8.15 1.33 24.31
N ILE A 50 7.75 0.12 24.01
CA ILE A 50 8.22 -0.63 22.84
C ILE A 50 7.11 -0.68 21.79
N PHE A 51 7.44 -0.37 20.55
CA PHE A 51 6.54 -0.45 19.40
C PHE A 51 7.00 -1.59 18.51
N LEU A 52 6.14 -2.62 18.36
CA LEU A 52 6.38 -3.81 17.56
C LEU A 52 5.63 -3.65 16.23
N ASP A 53 6.35 -3.31 15.18
CA ASP A 53 5.77 -3.19 13.84
C ASP A 53 5.74 -4.56 13.16
N GLU A 54 4.67 -4.83 12.41
CA GLU A 54 4.44 -6.10 11.71
C GLU A 54 4.48 -7.32 12.66
N ILE A 55 3.80 -7.23 13.81
CA ILE A 55 3.82 -8.28 14.85
C ILE A 55 3.38 -9.67 14.32
N THR A 56 2.58 -9.70 13.25
CA THR A 56 2.11 -10.94 12.59
C THR A 56 3.22 -11.71 11.88
N GLU A 57 4.39 -11.11 11.67
CA GLU A 57 5.54 -11.77 11.08
C GLU A 57 6.37 -12.59 12.10
N MET A 58 6.10 -12.44 13.40
CA MET A 58 6.77 -13.22 14.45
C MET A 58 6.37 -14.69 14.37
N SER A 59 7.33 -15.59 14.56
CA SER A 59 7.06 -17.02 14.75
C SER A 59 6.23 -17.29 16.02
N THR A 60 5.50 -18.37 16.03
CA THR A 60 4.70 -18.80 17.20
C THR A 60 5.54 -19.05 18.46
N ALA A 61 6.81 -19.44 18.28
CA ALA A 61 7.77 -19.58 19.37
C ALA A 61 8.08 -18.22 20.02
N LEU A 62 8.35 -17.20 19.21
CA LEU A 62 8.63 -15.84 19.67
C LEU A 62 7.39 -15.19 20.29
N GLN A 63 6.21 -15.40 19.67
CA GLN A 63 4.92 -14.99 20.26
C GLN A 63 4.70 -15.57 21.66
N SER A 64 5.11 -16.82 21.91
CA SER A 64 5.00 -17.45 23.22
C SER A 64 5.90 -16.79 24.28
N LYS A 65 7.11 -16.36 23.89
CA LYS A 65 8.01 -15.62 24.77
C LYS A 65 7.49 -14.21 25.07
N LEU A 66 6.98 -13.55 24.04
CA LEU A 66 6.35 -12.24 24.18
C LEU A 66 5.13 -12.29 25.10
N LEU A 67 4.29 -13.33 25.00
CA LEU A 67 3.15 -13.56 25.87
C LEU A 67 3.57 -13.64 27.35
N ARG A 68 4.61 -14.43 27.67
CA ARG A 68 5.13 -14.50 29.05
C ARG A 68 5.59 -13.15 29.56
N PHE A 69 6.34 -12.41 28.75
CA PHE A 69 6.73 -11.06 29.10
C PHE A 69 5.52 -10.14 29.37
N MET A 70 4.49 -10.19 28.50
CA MET A 70 3.28 -9.36 28.68
C MET A 70 2.41 -9.80 29.86
N GLN A 71 2.56 -11.05 30.36
CA GLN A 71 1.83 -11.56 31.53
C GLN A 71 2.46 -11.10 32.82
N ASP A 72 3.75 -11.34 32.97
CA ASP A 72 4.46 -11.30 34.24
C ASP A 72 5.49 -10.15 34.31
N GLY A 73 5.76 -9.49 33.17
CA GLY A 73 6.83 -8.49 33.04
C GLY A 73 8.21 -9.10 33.09
N GLU A 74 8.31 -10.43 32.97
CA GLU A 74 9.57 -11.18 33.09
C GLU A 74 10.29 -11.27 31.77
N VAL A 75 11.55 -10.88 31.77
CA VAL A 75 12.49 -11.05 30.66
C VAL A 75 13.61 -11.97 31.08
N ARG A 76 13.90 -12.95 30.22
CA ARG A 76 15.02 -13.87 30.40
C ARG A 76 15.89 -13.81 29.16
N ARG A 77 17.18 -13.55 29.33
CA ARG A 77 18.15 -13.54 28.22
C ARG A 77 18.39 -14.94 27.68
N ILE A 78 18.71 -15.05 26.41
CA ILE A 78 19.08 -16.33 25.79
C ILE A 78 20.35 -16.86 26.49
N GLY A 79 20.32 -18.13 26.88
CA GLY A 79 21.40 -18.77 27.63
C GLY A 79 21.50 -18.34 29.11
N GLY A 80 20.69 -17.40 29.56
CA GLY A 80 20.66 -16.94 30.96
C GLY A 80 19.59 -17.65 31.80
N HIS A 81 19.84 -17.73 33.12
CA HIS A 81 18.89 -18.25 34.11
C HIS A 81 18.20 -17.10 34.90
N ASP A 82 18.78 -15.91 34.88
CA ASP A 82 18.30 -14.77 35.64
C ASP A 82 17.00 -14.23 35.05
N VAL A 83 16.01 -14.04 35.92
CA VAL A 83 14.74 -13.40 35.58
C VAL A 83 14.84 -11.92 35.94
N ARG A 84 14.49 -11.05 34.98
CA ARG A 84 14.44 -9.61 35.17
C ARG A 84 13.02 -9.11 35.01
N HIS A 85 12.57 -8.27 35.92
CA HIS A 85 11.25 -7.65 35.82
C HIS A 85 11.37 -6.27 35.16
N VAL A 86 10.69 -6.08 34.04
CA VAL A 86 10.75 -4.84 33.26
C VAL A 86 9.34 -4.32 33.01
N ALA A 87 9.06 -3.11 33.46
CA ALA A 87 7.79 -2.45 33.20
C ALA A 87 7.86 -1.66 31.87
N VAL A 88 7.24 -2.16 30.82
CA VAL A 88 7.21 -1.52 29.48
C VAL A 88 5.77 -1.47 28.97
N ARG A 89 5.42 -0.37 28.31
CA ARG A 89 4.19 -0.31 27.52
C ARG A 89 4.44 -0.92 26.15
N VAL A 90 3.69 -1.96 25.80
CA VAL A 90 3.76 -2.58 24.46
C VAL A 90 2.68 -1.96 23.57
N VAL A 91 3.08 -1.51 22.40
CA VAL A 91 2.22 -1.12 21.29
C VAL A 91 2.61 -1.97 20.11
N ALA A 92 1.64 -2.56 19.42
CA ALA A 92 1.91 -3.38 18.23
C ALA A 92 1.12 -2.90 17.03
N ALA A 93 1.68 -3.07 15.84
CA ALA A 93 1.01 -2.85 14.57
C ALA A 93 1.03 -4.13 13.74
N ALA A 94 -0.05 -4.35 12.98
CA ALA A 94 -0.18 -5.43 12.02
C ALA A 94 -0.62 -4.86 10.67
N ASN A 95 -0.03 -5.34 9.60
CA ASN A 95 -0.39 -5.02 8.21
C ASN A 95 -1.39 -6.05 7.63
N LYS A 96 -1.55 -7.20 8.30
CA LYS A 96 -2.50 -8.27 7.97
C LYS A 96 -3.73 -8.22 8.88
N ASN A 97 -4.81 -8.83 8.42
CA ASN A 97 -6.00 -9.01 9.27
C ASN A 97 -5.68 -10.00 10.41
N ILE A 98 -5.60 -9.51 11.64
CA ILE A 98 -5.18 -10.29 12.79
C ILE A 98 -6.13 -11.46 13.09
N ASP A 99 -7.42 -11.28 12.82
CA ASP A 99 -8.41 -12.33 13.07
C ASP A 99 -8.28 -13.49 12.07
N GLU A 100 -7.89 -13.19 10.82
CA GLU A 100 -7.56 -14.20 9.82
C GLU A 100 -6.25 -14.93 10.17
N GLU A 101 -5.24 -14.23 10.67
CA GLU A 101 -3.98 -14.83 11.13
C GLU A 101 -4.21 -15.76 12.33
N VAL A 102 -5.11 -15.42 13.24
CA VAL A 102 -5.52 -16.28 14.37
C VAL A 102 -6.28 -17.50 13.87
N ALA A 103 -7.25 -17.33 12.97
CA ALA A 103 -8.02 -18.44 12.41
C ALA A 103 -7.13 -19.44 11.64
N ALA A 104 -6.08 -18.94 10.99
CA ALA A 104 -5.09 -19.75 10.29
C ALA A 104 -4.00 -20.36 11.21
N GLY A 105 -4.04 -20.09 12.52
CA GLY A 105 -3.06 -20.60 13.50
C GLY A 105 -1.68 -19.94 13.42
N ARG A 106 -1.50 -18.88 12.63
CA ARG A 106 -0.23 -18.15 12.51
C ARG A 106 -0.04 -17.10 13.63
N PHE A 107 -1.13 -16.62 14.23
CA PHE A 107 -1.07 -15.75 15.39
C PHE A 107 -1.83 -16.37 16.57
N ARG A 108 -1.26 -16.26 17.77
CA ARG A 108 -1.85 -16.85 18.98
C ARG A 108 -2.98 -16.00 19.52
N LEU A 109 -4.11 -16.64 19.78
CA LEU A 109 -5.30 -15.99 20.34
C LEU A 109 -5.04 -15.44 21.76
N ASP A 110 -4.27 -16.17 22.57
CA ASP A 110 -3.95 -15.76 23.94
C ASP A 110 -3.05 -14.51 23.99
N LEU A 111 -2.15 -14.36 23.03
CA LEU A 111 -1.36 -13.15 22.87
C LEU A 111 -2.23 -11.97 22.39
N LEU A 112 -3.15 -12.21 21.46
CA LEU A 112 -4.08 -11.18 20.99
C LEU A 112 -4.90 -10.58 22.14
N TYR A 113 -5.39 -11.40 23.06
CA TYR A 113 -6.16 -10.94 24.22
C TYR A 113 -5.35 -10.13 25.26
N ARG A 114 -4.03 -10.08 25.14
CA ARG A 114 -3.20 -9.18 25.96
C ARG A 114 -3.21 -7.74 25.46
N PHE A 115 -3.59 -7.52 24.21
CA PHE A 115 -3.80 -6.18 23.66
C PHE A 115 -5.23 -5.72 23.95
N ILE A 116 -5.40 -4.96 25.03
CA ILE A 116 -6.72 -4.53 25.54
C ILE A 116 -7.41 -3.57 24.57
N VAL A 117 -6.64 -2.73 23.86
CA VAL A 117 -7.17 -1.72 22.94
C VAL A 117 -6.74 -2.07 21.52
N ARG A 118 -7.72 -2.23 20.64
CA ARG A 118 -7.52 -2.41 19.20
C ARG A 118 -7.98 -1.16 18.46
N LEU A 119 -7.11 -0.63 17.61
CA LEU A 119 -7.40 0.52 16.75
C LEU A 119 -7.33 0.05 15.31
N LEU A 120 -8.43 0.17 14.59
CA LEU A 120 -8.46 -0.05 13.15
C LEU A 120 -8.18 1.28 12.44
N ILE A 121 -7.12 1.32 11.63
CA ILE A 121 -6.81 2.46 10.78
C ILE A 121 -7.39 2.15 9.40
N PRO A 122 -8.46 2.86 8.96
CA PRO A 122 -9.07 2.60 7.67
C PRO A 122 -8.09 2.93 6.53
N PRO A 123 -8.15 2.20 5.41
CA PRO A 123 -7.35 2.50 4.23
C PRO A 123 -7.75 3.87 3.63
N LEU A 124 -6.86 4.46 2.83
CA LEU A 124 -7.06 5.82 2.30
C LEU A 124 -8.34 5.94 1.43
N ARG A 125 -8.72 4.88 0.71
CA ARG A 125 -9.97 4.82 -0.08
C ARG A 125 -11.25 5.00 0.76
N GLU A 126 -11.20 4.73 2.06
CA GLU A 126 -12.33 4.88 2.99
C GLU A 126 -12.34 6.24 3.71
N ARG A 127 -11.25 7.02 3.56
CA ARG A 127 -11.09 8.38 4.12
C ARG A 127 -10.59 9.36 3.07
N ARG A 128 -11.24 9.35 1.91
CA ARG A 128 -10.85 10.19 0.77
C ARG A 128 -10.87 11.70 1.07
N SER A 129 -11.70 12.12 2.03
CA SER A 129 -11.74 13.50 2.55
C SER A 129 -10.41 13.98 3.14
N ASP A 130 -9.53 13.06 3.56
CA ASP A 130 -8.22 13.39 4.12
C ASP A 130 -7.18 13.70 3.03
N ILE A 131 -7.44 13.26 1.78
CA ILE A 131 -6.47 13.37 0.68
C ILE A 131 -6.01 14.81 0.43
N PRO A 132 -6.88 15.83 0.36
CA PRO A 132 -6.45 17.21 0.14
C PRO A 132 -5.49 17.71 1.24
N LEU A 133 -5.80 17.43 2.50
CA LEU A 133 -4.97 17.84 3.64
C LEU A 133 -3.63 17.09 3.68
N LEU A 134 -3.64 15.80 3.33
CA LEU A 134 -2.43 14.99 3.21
C LEU A 134 -1.52 15.54 2.11
N ILE A 135 -2.06 15.87 0.93
CA ILE A 135 -1.31 16.46 -0.18
C ILE A 135 -0.67 17.77 0.25
N GLU A 136 -1.43 18.67 0.85
CA GLU A 136 -0.91 19.97 1.32
C GLU A 136 0.25 19.77 2.32
N THR A 137 0.08 18.86 3.27
CA THR A 137 1.09 18.55 4.28
C THR A 137 2.35 17.94 3.67
N MET A 138 2.18 17.04 2.69
CA MET A 138 3.28 16.40 1.97
C MET A 138 4.04 17.40 1.10
N LEU A 139 3.36 18.27 0.36
CA LEU A 139 3.99 19.31 -0.44
C LEU A 139 4.86 20.23 0.43
N LYS A 140 4.36 20.66 1.58
CA LYS A 140 5.14 21.44 2.57
C LYS A 140 6.37 20.67 3.06
N LYS A 141 6.21 19.39 3.42
CA LYS A 141 7.31 18.52 3.90
C LYS A 141 8.38 18.30 2.83
N LEU A 142 7.96 18.21 1.56
CA LEU A 142 8.85 18.03 0.42
C LEU A 142 9.57 19.32 -0.03
N GLY A 143 9.27 20.47 0.59
CA GLY A 143 9.89 21.75 0.27
C GLY A 143 9.18 22.55 -0.83
N TYR A 144 7.95 22.20 -1.16
CA TYR A 144 7.13 22.85 -2.19
C TYR A 144 5.84 23.47 -1.63
N PRO A 145 5.91 24.39 -0.65
CA PRO A 145 4.72 24.93 0.03
C PRO A 145 3.80 25.76 -0.89
N ASP A 146 4.35 26.31 -1.98
CA ASP A 146 3.62 27.18 -2.92
C ASP A 146 2.97 26.42 -4.07
N VAL A 147 3.30 25.14 -4.25
CA VAL A 147 2.69 24.28 -5.29
C VAL A 147 1.23 24.01 -4.94
N ARG A 148 0.36 24.14 -5.94
CA ARG A 148 -1.07 23.86 -5.84
C ARG A 148 -1.43 22.66 -6.72
N VAL A 149 -2.53 22.02 -6.40
CA VAL A 149 -3.12 20.96 -7.24
C VAL A 149 -4.39 21.54 -7.87
N SER A 150 -4.56 21.40 -9.18
CA SER A 150 -5.76 21.87 -9.85
C SER A 150 -6.99 21.08 -9.38
N PRO A 151 -8.20 21.64 -9.47
CA PRO A 151 -9.43 20.93 -9.11
C PRO A 151 -9.58 19.58 -9.83
N GLU A 152 -9.24 19.51 -11.10
CA GLU A 152 -9.36 18.33 -11.96
C GLU A 152 -8.32 17.24 -11.54
N ALA A 153 -7.08 17.67 -11.21
CA ALA A 153 -6.07 16.76 -10.69
C ALA A 153 -6.46 16.26 -9.28
N MET A 154 -7.03 17.11 -8.45
CA MET A 154 -7.53 16.75 -7.13
C MET A 154 -8.67 15.73 -7.23
N GLU A 155 -9.62 15.92 -8.13
CA GLU A 155 -10.70 14.96 -8.38
C GLU A 155 -10.16 13.62 -8.82
N THR A 156 -9.18 13.61 -9.72
CA THR A 156 -8.49 12.39 -10.17
C THR A 156 -7.81 11.65 -9.02
N LEU A 157 -7.09 12.38 -8.15
CA LEU A 157 -6.43 11.81 -6.98
C LEU A 157 -7.42 11.29 -5.93
N MET A 158 -8.53 11.99 -5.70
CA MET A 158 -9.59 11.55 -4.80
C MET A 158 -10.36 10.33 -5.33
N GLY A 159 -10.47 10.18 -6.65
CA GLY A 159 -11.13 9.05 -7.31
C GLY A 159 -10.34 7.75 -7.30
N TYR A 160 -9.04 7.78 -7.00
CA TYR A 160 -8.17 6.59 -7.02
C TYR A 160 -8.30 5.79 -5.72
N ASP A 161 -8.04 4.47 -5.79
CA ASP A 161 -8.28 3.55 -4.65
C ASP A 161 -7.08 3.42 -3.69
N TRP A 162 -5.93 3.92 -4.08
CA TRP A 162 -4.71 3.98 -3.27
C TRP A 162 -4.36 2.64 -2.59
N PRO A 163 -4.06 1.57 -3.34
CA PRO A 163 -3.71 0.28 -2.74
C PRO A 163 -2.47 0.39 -1.81
N GLY A 164 -1.51 1.26 -2.13
CA GLY A 164 -0.36 1.58 -1.28
C GLY A 164 -0.63 2.69 -0.26
N ASN A 165 -1.89 3.11 -0.09
CA ASN A 165 -2.33 4.11 0.88
C ASN A 165 -1.51 5.42 0.82
N VAL A 166 -1.18 5.96 1.99
CA VAL A 166 -0.45 7.24 2.15
C VAL A 166 0.96 7.19 1.57
N ARG A 167 1.63 6.02 1.62
CA ARG A 167 2.96 5.85 1.00
C ARG A 167 2.91 5.98 -0.51
N GLU A 168 1.89 5.41 -1.13
CA GLU A 168 1.70 5.53 -2.57
C GLU A 168 1.40 6.97 -2.97
N LEU A 169 0.54 7.67 -2.22
CA LEU A 169 0.25 9.08 -2.44
C LEU A 169 1.52 9.93 -2.34
N GLU A 170 2.35 9.73 -1.32
CA GLU A 170 3.63 10.43 -1.15
C GLU A 170 4.58 10.18 -2.34
N ASN A 171 4.71 8.92 -2.78
CA ASN A 171 5.54 8.55 -3.93
C ASN A 171 5.04 9.18 -5.23
N VAL A 172 3.71 9.22 -5.45
CA VAL A 172 3.12 9.88 -6.63
C VAL A 172 3.44 11.36 -6.65
N LEU A 173 3.28 12.05 -5.52
CA LEU A 173 3.62 13.47 -5.42
C LEU A 173 5.10 13.71 -5.66
N GLN A 174 5.99 12.93 -5.05
CA GLN A 174 7.43 13.02 -5.28
C GLN A 174 7.78 12.81 -6.75
N GLN A 175 7.25 11.77 -7.38
CA GLN A 175 7.47 11.49 -8.79
C GLN A 175 6.99 12.64 -9.69
N THR A 176 5.82 13.19 -9.40
CA THR A 176 5.24 14.33 -10.14
C THR A 176 6.14 15.57 -10.05
N LEU A 177 6.63 15.89 -8.85
CA LEU A 177 7.48 17.06 -8.60
C LEU A 177 8.88 16.92 -9.21
N LEU A 178 9.45 15.70 -9.27
CA LEU A 178 10.75 15.44 -9.87
C LEU A 178 10.78 15.63 -11.39
N LEU A 179 9.64 15.39 -12.07
CA LEU A 179 9.57 15.47 -13.53
C LEU A 179 9.50 16.90 -14.06
N SER A 180 9.05 17.87 -13.25
CA SER A 180 9.07 19.31 -13.59
C SER A 180 8.75 20.19 -12.37
N PRO A 181 9.34 21.38 -12.26
CA PRO A 181 9.00 22.36 -11.22
C PRO A 181 7.69 23.07 -11.59
N PHE A 182 6.56 22.50 -11.17
CA PHE A 182 5.24 23.10 -11.41
C PHE A 182 4.86 24.07 -10.30
N VAL A 183 4.21 25.18 -10.65
CA VAL A 183 3.47 25.99 -9.70
C VAL A 183 2.10 25.37 -9.43
N VAL A 184 1.52 24.68 -10.44
CA VAL A 184 0.25 23.97 -10.36
C VAL A 184 0.38 22.59 -10.95
N ILE A 185 0.00 21.56 -10.21
CA ILE A 185 -0.09 20.18 -10.68
C ILE A 185 -1.41 20.01 -11.43
N LEU A 186 -1.32 19.67 -12.70
CA LEU A 186 -2.45 19.37 -13.59
C LEU A 186 -2.58 17.84 -13.77
N PRO A 187 -3.72 17.31 -14.27
CA PRO A 187 -3.91 15.88 -14.52
C PRO A 187 -2.82 15.26 -15.42
N GLU A 188 -2.35 16.00 -16.43
CA GLU A 188 -1.29 15.56 -17.33
C GLU A 188 0.10 15.44 -16.67
N ASN A 189 0.28 16.05 -15.50
CA ASN A 189 1.53 15.94 -14.75
C ASN A 189 1.56 14.67 -13.88
N LEU A 190 0.41 14.05 -13.63
CA LEU A 190 0.31 12.82 -12.87
C LEU A 190 0.84 11.63 -13.69
N PRO A 191 1.35 10.57 -13.04
CA PRO A 191 1.76 9.34 -13.71
C PRO A 191 0.66 8.74 -14.60
N ASP A 192 1.05 8.04 -15.68
CA ASP A 192 0.13 7.54 -16.72
C ASP A 192 -1.06 6.72 -16.20
N ARG A 193 -0.89 6.01 -15.09
CA ARG A 193 -1.98 5.26 -14.44
C ARG A 193 -3.17 6.13 -14.02
N PHE A 194 -2.97 7.43 -13.82
CA PHE A 194 -4.03 8.40 -13.52
C PHE A 194 -4.67 8.98 -14.78
N ARG A 195 -3.91 9.05 -15.90
CA ARG A 195 -4.40 9.56 -17.18
C ARG A 195 -5.44 8.64 -17.79
N THR A 196 -5.25 7.31 -17.68
CA THR A 196 -6.16 6.32 -18.26
C THR A 196 -7.55 6.35 -17.62
N ARG A 197 -7.68 6.80 -16.36
CA ARG A 197 -8.95 6.86 -15.63
C ARG A 197 -9.68 8.19 -15.83
N ALA A 198 -8.96 9.29 -16.07
CA ALA A 198 -9.56 10.59 -16.43
C ALA A 198 -10.28 10.51 -17.77
N VAL A 199 -9.78 9.69 -18.71
CA VAL A 199 -10.45 9.42 -19.99
C VAL A 199 -11.71 8.57 -19.83
N VAL A 200 -11.78 7.71 -18.79
CA VAL A 200 -12.94 6.82 -18.54
C VAL A 200 -14.04 7.52 -17.71
N SER A 201 -13.70 8.46 -16.83
CA SER A 201 -14.71 9.18 -16.04
C SER A 201 -15.29 10.40 -16.76
N ALA A 202 -14.60 10.92 -17.78
CA ALA A 202 -15.15 11.97 -18.66
C ALA A 202 -16.06 11.40 -19.78
N GLN A 203 -16.25 10.08 -19.85
CA GLN A 203 -17.04 9.40 -20.89
C GLN A 203 -18.15 8.52 -20.29
N ALA A 204 -18.96 9.08 -19.42
CA ALA A 204 -20.29 8.53 -19.07
C ALA A 204 -21.42 9.25 -19.85
N GLY A 205 -21.10 9.76 -21.03
CA GLY A 205 -22.05 10.06 -22.10
C GLY A 205 -21.76 9.15 -23.29
N PRO A 206 -22.70 8.90 -24.22
CA PRO A 206 -22.35 8.25 -25.48
C PRO A 206 -21.19 9.03 -26.09
N PRO A 207 -20.14 8.35 -26.62
CA PRO A 207 -18.98 9.01 -27.17
C PRO A 207 -19.44 10.00 -28.25
N GLU A 208 -19.26 11.31 -27.99
CA GLU A 208 -19.46 12.31 -29.05
C GLU A 208 -18.34 12.12 -30.05
N TRP A 209 -18.64 11.30 -31.06
CA TRP A 209 -17.78 11.15 -32.22
C TRP A 209 -17.76 12.46 -33.00
N THR A 210 -16.60 12.88 -33.48
CA THR A 210 -16.57 13.96 -34.47
C THR A 210 -17.41 13.54 -35.68
N PRO A 211 -18.02 14.47 -36.42
CA PRO A 211 -18.83 14.11 -37.60
C PRO A 211 -18.07 13.21 -38.61
N LEU A 212 -16.76 13.35 -38.67
CA LEU A 212 -15.89 12.50 -39.50
C LEU A 212 -15.76 11.07 -38.94
N GLU A 213 -15.61 10.93 -37.64
CA GLU A 213 -15.52 9.62 -36.96
C GLU A 213 -16.85 8.88 -37.00
N GLU A 214 -17.96 9.61 -36.92
CA GLU A 214 -19.31 9.06 -37.03
C GLU A 214 -19.59 8.52 -38.44
N ALA A 215 -19.22 9.28 -39.47
CA ALA A 215 -19.29 8.84 -40.87
C ALA A 215 -18.37 7.64 -41.15
N GLU A 216 -17.17 7.64 -40.61
CA GLU A 216 -16.22 6.52 -40.74
C GLU A 216 -16.78 5.25 -40.05
N ARG A 217 -17.32 5.38 -38.84
CA ARG A 217 -17.95 4.29 -38.08
C ARG A 217 -19.12 3.68 -38.84
N GLU A 218 -20.02 4.52 -39.37
CA GLU A 218 -21.14 4.07 -40.16
C GLU A 218 -20.71 3.30 -41.42
N GLN A 219 -19.72 3.83 -42.15
CA GLN A 219 -19.18 3.18 -43.34
C GLN A 219 -18.57 1.82 -43.03
N ILE A 220 -17.82 1.70 -41.92
CA ILE A 220 -17.24 0.43 -41.48
C ILE A 220 -18.36 -0.57 -41.11
N VAL A 221 -19.39 -0.15 -40.35
CA VAL A 221 -20.54 -1.01 -39.96
C VAL A 221 -21.29 -1.51 -41.18
N GLN A 222 -21.60 -0.62 -42.15
CA GLN A 222 -22.30 -0.99 -43.37
C GLN A 222 -21.49 -2.00 -44.20
N THR A 223 -20.18 -1.81 -44.29
CA THR A 223 -19.33 -2.72 -45.02
C THR A 223 -19.18 -4.07 -44.36
N LEU A 224 -19.06 -4.10 -43.03
CA LEU A 224 -19.06 -5.35 -42.25
C LEU A 224 -20.39 -6.12 -42.39
N LYS A 225 -21.53 -5.46 -42.31
CA LYS A 225 -22.85 -6.08 -42.57
C LYS A 225 -22.94 -6.64 -43.99
N LYS A 226 -22.51 -5.92 -45.04
CA LYS A 226 -22.51 -6.38 -46.41
C LYS A 226 -21.57 -7.56 -46.68
N THR A 227 -20.53 -7.73 -45.90
CA THR A 227 -19.57 -8.83 -46.03
C THR A 227 -19.78 -9.95 -44.99
N GLU A 228 -20.93 -9.99 -44.32
CA GLU A 228 -21.26 -10.98 -43.29
C GLU A 228 -20.13 -11.08 -42.22
N TRP A 229 -19.64 -9.93 -41.79
CA TRP A 229 -18.56 -9.78 -40.80
C TRP A 229 -17.21 -10.38 -41.22
N ASN A 230 -17.03 -10.68 -42.52
CA ASN A 230 -15.76 -11.12 -43.03
C ASN A 230 -14.76 -9.94 -43.12
N GLN A 231 -13.89 -9.85 -42.11
CA GLN A 231 -12.95 -8.75 -41.91
C GLN A 231 -11.95 -8.60 -43.06
N SER A 232 -11.57 -9.70 -43.74
CA SER A 232 -10.60 -9.64 -44.88
C SER A 232 -11.26 -8.97 -46.09
N ARG A 233 -12.51 -9.36 -46.40
CA ARG A 233 -13.26 -8.81 -47.54
C ARG A 233 -13.73 -7.37 -47.27
N ALA A 234 -14.06 -7.06 -45.99
CA ALA A 234 -14.40 -5.70 -45.60
C ALA A 234 -13.21 -4.74 -45.68
N ALA A 235 -12.02 -5.18 -45.31
CA ALA A 235 -10.80 -4.38 -45.41
C ALA A 235 -10.46 -4.05 -46.86
N GLU A 236 -10.61 -5.02 -47.78
CA GLU A 236 -10.40 -4.84 -49.23
C GLU A 236 -11.38 -3.80 -49.83
N ILE A 237 -12.67 -3.86 -49.47
CA ILE A 237 -13.69 -2.93 -49.93
C ILE A 237 -13.44 -1.51 -49.37
N LEU A 238 -12.97 -1.41 -48.13
CA LEU A 238 -12.69 -0.13 -47.46
C LEU A 238 -11.33 0.48 -47.87
N GLY A 239 -10.52 -0.26 -48.69
CA GLY A 239 -9.20 0.20 -49.11
C GLY A 239 -8.18 0.33 -47.98
N ILE A 240 -8.34 -0.40 -46.90
CA ILE A 240 -7.44 -0.38 -45.74
C ILE A 240 -6.90 -1.79 -45.44
N ASP A 241 -5.78 -1.88 -44.74
CA ASP A 241 -5.25 -3.19 -44.35
C ASP A 241 -6.08 -3.81 -43.20
N ARG A 242 -6.05 -5.16 -43.13
CA ARG A 242 -6.83 -5.92 -42.13
C ARG A 242 -6.47 -5.56 -40.70
N LYS A 243 -5.22 -5.18 -40.41
CA LYS A 243 -4.76 -4.80 -39.09
C LYS A 243 -5.39 -3.46 -38.66
N THR A 244 -5.43 -2.52 -39.58
CA THR A 244 -6.09 -1.21 -39.39
C THR A 244 -7.59 -1.37 -39.15
N LEU A 245 -8.29 -2.19 -39.96
CA LEU A 245 -9.71 -2.49 -39.78
C LEU A 245 -9.98 -3.09 -38.37
N ARG A 246 -9.15 -4.05 -37.95
CA ARG A 246 -9.28 -4.70 -36.64
C ARG A 246 -9.09 -3.71 -35.46
N THR A 247 -8.18 -2.75 -35.63
CA THR A 247 -7.98 -1.67 -34.64
C THR A 247 -9.21 -0.75 -34.57
N LYS A 248 -9.80 -0.41 -35.72
CA LYS A 248 -11.01 0.42 -35.80
C LYS A 248 -12.25 -0.29 -35.26
N ILE A 249 -12.42 -1.58 -35.52
CA ILE A 249 -13.50 -2.40 -34.93
C ILE A 249 -13.41 -2.36 -33.39
N ARG A 250 -12.22 -2.49 -32.82
CA ARG A 250 -12.02 -2.39 -31.38
C ARG A 250 -12.26 -0.98 -30.85
N ARG A 251 -11.77 0.05 -31.55
CA ARG A 251 -11.95 1.46 -31.16
C ARG A 251 -13.42 1.85 -31.13
N TYR A 252 -14.20 1.43 -32.11
CA TYR A 252 -15.64 1.73 -32.22
C TYR A 252 -16.53 0.70 -31.53
N SER A 253 -15.96 -0.26 -30.81
CA SER A 253 -16.68 -1.33 -30.06
C SER A 253 -17.74 -2.05 -30.90
N LEU A 254 -17.45 -2.31 -32.19
CA LEU A 254 -18.39 -2.96 -33.11
C LEU A 254 -18.48 -4.44 -32.85
N GLN A 255 -19.71 -4.96 -32.67
CA GLN A 255 -20.01 -6.38 -32.49
C GLN A 255 -21.07 -6.82 -33.50
N GLU A 256 -21.03 -8.09 -33.84
CA GLU A 256 -22.08 -8.72 -34.66
C GLU A 256 -23.36 -8.82 -33.81
N GLU A 257 -24.39 -8.07 -34.20
CA GLU A 257 -25.72 -8.23 -33.60
C GLU A 257 -26.27 -9.61 -34.02
N LYS A 258 -26.43 -10.51 -33.04
CA LYS A 258 -27.03 -11.85 -33.25
C LYS A 258 -28.54 -11.77 -33.46
#